data_6acda5925a0cd99fa4cdec7ca25de431
#
_entry.id   6acda5925a0cd99fa4cdec7ca25de431
#
_cell.length_a   1.000
_cell.length_b   1.000
_cell.length_c   1.000
_cell.angle_alpha   90.00
_cell.angle_beta   90.00
_cell.angle_gamma   90.00
#
_symmetry.space_group_name_H-M   'P 1'
#
loop_
_entity.id
_entity.type
_entity.pdbx_description
1 polymer ?
#
loop_
_entity_poly.entity_id
_entity_poly.type
_entity_poly.pdbx_seq_one_letter_code
_entity_poly.pdbx_strand_id
1 'polypeptide(L)'
;MPAMIRIALGAALFLAFAAPGSAAPAKPRPDGTLTAVMAGEFALQAGQLPEASRWYLQAARASDDAGLAERAARIALLANDDAQATQALKLWRQRAPQSLAMRAAEAALALRKSDARAARRELEALLRDKDEMGWRYALTVLGSGGRDPKLSARLLGEFVDAGAIPGTLQAWLAFGGLAQSLDEPALAERIAGEAVRRFPSEPRVALLRASQLRKAGNEEEARKVLGSLSDSASLLPALRLPIAAEYDALGDQAMASATLARGPQDNQTYGLRASLLARAEDNRSLELLYDELREDASDPDPERRLLLGQIAQFLKRPQEALEWYRGVPGGEQRTEARLRIANVLFELGRKDEAFARVRELQGDASADDDARRAAYLLEAELKQKNEEDAGELDVLARGLAAYPDDNALLYARGLAWERRDRIDRAEADLRKILVADPENVAALNALGYTLADRTTRYQEALELIDRARAAEPDEAAIVDSYGWVLYRLGRNAEALVELRRAFILQKDPEIAAHIAEVLWVTGNQEEARRFFDEARKLDPKNRSLQRALEKTGA
;
A
#
# COMPACT_ATOMS: atom_id res chain seq x y z
N MET A 1 4.76 1.23 -5.46
CA MET A 1 4.30 1.88 -4.20
C MET A 1 2.79 1.81 -4.15
N PRO A 2 2.16 1.08 -3.24
CA PRO A 2 0.71 1.14 -3.10
C PRO A 2 0.34 2.34 -2.22
N ALA A 3 -0.32 3.32 -2.82
CA ALA A 3 -0.95 4.41 -2.11
C ALA A 3 -2.00 3.82 -1.14
N MET A 4 -1.80 4.01 0.16
CA MET A 4 -2.81 3.78 1.18
C MET A 4 -3.97 4.75 0.95
N ILE A 5 -5.05 4.24 0.35
CA ILE A 5 -6.35 4.92 0.38
C ILE A 5 -6.87 4.79 1.81
N ARG A 6 -6.66 5.83 2.61
CA ARG A 6 -7.41 6.04 3.85
C ARG A 6 -8.84 6.37 3.43
N ILE A 7 -9.72 5.38 3.45
CA ILE A 7 -11.16 5.59 3.37
C ILE A 7 -11.57 6.23 4.70
N ALA A 8 -11.70 7.54 4.70
CA ALA A 8 -12.44 8.23 5.74
C ALA A 8 -13.90 7.78 5.60
N LEU A 9 -14.36 6.92 6.51
CA LEU A 9 -15.78 6.60 6.63
C LEU A 9 -16.49 7.88 7.09
N GLY A 10 -16.92 8.68 6.11
CA GLY A 10 -17.89 9.73 6.33
C GLY A 10 -19.20 9.07 6.74
N ALA A 11 -19.64 9.31 7.98
CA ALA A 11 -20.95 8.92 8.45
C ALA A 11 -22.01 9.64 7.61
N ALA A 12 -22.47 9.00 6.52
CA ALA A 12 -23.64 9.46 5.77
C ALA A 12 -24.87 9.21 6.63
N LEU A 13 -25.41 10.28 7.20
CA LEU A 13 -26.72 10.29 7.86
C LEU A 13 -27.81 10.06 6.79
N PHE A 14 -28.32 8.84 6.66
CA PHE A 14 -29.56 8.60 5.92
C PHE A 14 -30.73 9.12 6.75
N LEU A 15 -31.28 10.27 6.36
CA LEU A 15 -32.60 10.74 6.77
C LEU A 15 -33.66 9.92 6.01
N ALA A 16 -34.17 8.87 6.62
CA ALA A 16 -35.38 8.20 6.14
C ALA A 16 -36.58 9.02 6.60
N PHE A 17 -37.24 9.68 5.67
CA PHE A 17 -38.58 10.25 5.88
C PHE A 17 -39.60 9.09 6.00
N ALA A 18 -40.12 8.86 7.20
CA ALA A 18 -41.29 8.01 7.40
C ALA A 18 -42.54 8.84 7.12
N ALA A 19 -43.43 8.31 6.28
CA ALA A 19 -44.72 8.90 6.01
C ALA A 19 -45.58 8.93 7.30
N PRO A 20 -46.46 9.94 7.49
CA PRO A 20 -47.25 10.06 8.70
C PRO A 20 -48.39 9.07 8.71
N GLY A 21 -48.30 8.06 9.60
CA GLY A 21 -49.49 7.30 9.98
C GLY A 21 -50.37 8.16 10.89
N SER A 22 -51.63 8.28 10.51
CA SER A 22 -52.65 9.06 11.24
C SER A 22 -52.92 8.45 12.62
N ALA A 23 -52.36 9.11 13.65
CA ALA A 23 -52.68 8.82 15.04
C ALA A 23 -53.72 9.83 15.56
N ALA A 24 -54.69 9.36 16.34
CA ALA A 24 -55.72 10.14 16.99
C ALA A 24 -55.16 11.27 17.87
N PRO A 25 -55.86 12.40 18.07
CA PRO A 25 -55.30 13.56 18.76
C PRO A 25 -55.05 13.27 20.26
N ALA A 26 -53.79 13.17 20.62
CA ALA A 26 -53.39 13.17 22.00
C ALA A 26 -53.55 14.58 22.59
N LYS A 27 -54.06 14.67 23.85
CA LYS A 27 -54.19 15.93 24.60
C LYS A 27 -52.84 16.69 24.64
N PRO A 28 -52.85 18.01 24.40
CA PRO A 28 -51.65 18.81 24.44
C PRO A 28 -51.09 18.84 25.88
N ARG A 29 -49.90 18.25 26.06
CA ARG A 29 -49.03 18.51 27.23
C ARG A 29 -48.21 19.76 26.95
N PRO A 30 -47.94 20.59 27.97
CA PRO A 30 -47.37 21.92 27.73
C PRO A 30 -45.94 21.87 27.20
N ASP A 31 -45.69 22.63 26.19
CA ASP A 31 -44.52 23.36 25.66
C ASP A 31 -43.08 22.94 25.99
N GLY A 32 -42.79 22.11 26.99
CA GLY A 32 -41.42 21.80 27.43
C GLY A 32 -40.65 20.86 26.50
N THR A 33 -41.34 19.89 25.86
CA THR A 33 -40.66 18.88 24.99
C THR A 33 -40.26 19.50 23.66
N LEU A 34 -41.16 20.26 23.01
CA LEU A 34 -40.87 20.92 21.74
C LEU A 34 -39.76 21.95 21.89
N THR A 35 -39.80 22.76 22.93
CA THR A 35 -38.77 23.75 23.23
C THR A 35 -37.40 23.08 23.45
N ALA A 36 -37.32 21.97 24.18
CA ALA A 36 -36.09 21.23 24.40
C ALA A 36 -35.57 20.60 23.10
N VAL A 37 -36.45 20.05 22.23
CA VAL A 37 -36.04 19.53 20.91
C VAL A 37 -35.48 20.65 20.03
N MET A 38 -36.16 21.79 19.95
CA MET A 38 -35.69 22.93 19.16
C MET A 38 -34.34 23.46 19.66
N ALA A 39 -34.18 23.61 20.97
CA ALA A 39 -32.91 24.02 21.58
C ALA A 39 -31.78 23.01 21.26
N GLY A 40 -32.10 21.72 21.32
CA GLY A 40 -31.19 20.65 20.94
C GLY A 40 -30.77 20.71 19.47
N GLU A 41 -31.72 20.97 18.56
CA GLU A 41 -31.41 21.14 17.13
C GLU A 41 -30.53 22.35 16.86
N PHE A 42 -30.79 23.49 17.47
CA PHE A 42 -29.92 24.69 17.35
C PHE A 42 -28.52 24.42 17.87
N ALA A 43 -28.39 23.74 19.03
CA ALA A 43 -27.11 23.36 19.57
C ALA A 43 -26.35 22.39 18.63
N LEU A 44 -27.04 21.43 18.00
CA LEU A 44 -26.45 20.53 16.97
C LEU A 44 -25.94 21.30 15.77
N GLN A 45 -26.77 22.22 15.22
CA GLN A 45 -26.38 23.04 14.08
C GLN A 45 -25.18 23.96 14.40
N ALA A 46 -25.07 24.40 15.66
CA ALA A 46 -23.94 25.18 16.16
C ALA A 46 -22.70 24.31 16.53
N GLY A 47 -22.76 22.98 16.33
CA GLY A 47 -21.67 22.05 16.69
C GLY A 47 -21.48 21.84 18.21
N GLN A 48 -22.41 22.31 19.02
CA GLN A 48 -22.36 22.27 20.49
C GLN A 48 -22.91 20.93 21.03
N LEU A 49 -22.22 19.83 20.73
CA LEU A 49 -22.67 18.47 21.07
C LEU A 49 -23.00 18.26 22.57
N PRO A 50 -22.20 18.77 23.54
CA PRO A 50 -22.56 18.61 24.97
C PRO A 50 -23.85 19.33 25.35
N GLU A 51 -24.14 20.46 24.73
CA GLU A 51 -25.36 21.21 24.98
C GLU A 51 -26.58 20.54 24.32
N ALA A 52 -26.42 20.11 23.08
CA ALA A 52 -27.42 19.32 22.36
C ALA A 52 -27.81 18.05 23.14
N SER A 53 -26.82 17.35 23.68
CA SER A 53 -27.04 16.15 24.50
C SER A 53 -27.92 16.45 25.72
N ARG A 54 -27.67 17.53 26.44
CA ARG A 54 -28.49 17.95 27.60
C ARG A 54 -29.94 18.22 27.21
N TRP A 55 -30.14 18.99 26.13
CA TRP A 55 -31.49 19.31 25.67
C TRP A 55 -32.26 18.11 25.18
N TYR A 56 -31.63 17.22 24.41
CA TYR A 56 -32.29 16.00 23.95
C TYR A 56 -32.59 15.02 25.10
N LEU A 57 -31.75 14.92 26.10
CA LEU A 57 -32.04 14.13 27.31
C LEU A 57 -33.21 14.72 28.09
N GLN A 58 -33.30 16.05 28.17
CA GLN A 58 -34.46 16.71 28.80
C GLN A 58 -35.76 16.43 27.99
N ALA A 59 -35.72 16.54 26.68
CA ALA A 59 -36.86 16.21 25.83
C ALA A 59 -37.28 14.75 26.00
N ALA A 60 -36.30 13.84 26.01
CA ALA A 60 -36.53 12.42 26.24
C ALA A 60 -37.18 12.12 27.61
N ARG A 61 -36.82 12.82 28.66
CA ARG A 61 -37.43 12.65 29.98
C ARG A 61 -38.87 13.16 30.03
N ALA A 62 -39.20 14.17 29.24
CA ALA A 62 -40.53 14.79 29.23
C ALA A 62 -41.51 14.10 28.28
N SER A 63 -41.11 13.07 27.54
CA SER A 63 -41.91 12.37 26.54
C SER A 63 -41.75 10.86 26.71
N ASP A 64 -42.78 10.09 26.30
CA ASP A 64 -42.71 8.63 26.22
C ASP A 64 -42.24 8.14 24.82
N ASP A 65 -41.84 9.05 23.93
CA ASP A 65 -41.37 8.72 22.60
C ASP A 65 -39.99 8.03 22.64
N ALA A 66 -39.93 6.81 22.10
CA ALA A 66 -38.72 6.04 21.98
C ALA A 66 -37.70 6.70 21.05
N GLY A 67 -38.16 7.40 19.99
CA GLY A 67 -37.29 8.10 19.04
C GLY A 67 -36.52 9.26 19.69
N LEU A 68 -37.15 9.98 20.64
CA LEU A 68 -36.45 11.01 21.41
C LEU A 68 -35.39 10.41 22.33
N ALA A 69 -35.67 9.26 22.96
CA ALA A 69 -34.70 8.56 23.80
C ALA A 69 -33.51 8.02 22.97
N GLU A 70 -33.79 7.48 21.77
CA GLU A 70 -32.78 7.07 20.81
C GLU A 70 -31.89 8.25 20.41
N ARG A 71 -32.49 9.37 19.99
CA ARG A 71 -31.74 10.56 19.55
C ARG A 71 -30.88 11.12 20.68
N ALA A 72 -31.43 11.20 21.89
CA ALA A 72 -30.68 11.61 23.07
C ALA A 72 -29.46 10.70 23.33
N ALA A 73 -29.65 9.38 23.23
CA ALA A 73 -28.56 8.42 23.43
C ALA A 73 -27.45 8.57 22.36
N ARG A 74 -27.85 8.69 21.08
CA ARG A 74 -26.90 8.86 19.98
C ARG A 74 -26.08 10.15 20.09
N ILE A 75 -26.74 11.28 20.43
CA ILE A 75 -26.06 12.56 20.60
C ILE A 75 -25.13 12.52 21.83
N ALA A 76 -25.56 11.93 22.93
CA ALA A 76 -24.69 11.78 24.11
C ALA A 76 -23.46 10.91 23.83
N LEU A 77 -23.62 9.84 23.03
CA LEU A 77 -22.49 9.03 22.58
C LEU A 77 -21.54 9.82 21.69
N LEU A 78 -22.05 10.62 20.76
CA LEU A 78 -21.25 11.51 19.91
C LEU A 78 -20.53 12.60 20.71
N ALA A 79 -21.20 13.16 21.74
CA ALA A 79 -20.63 14.15 22.64
C ALA A 79 -19.59 13.57 23.62
N ASN A 80 -19.36 12.26 23.60
CA ASN A 80 -18.55 11.53 24.59
C ASN A 80 -19.02 11.73 26.05
N ASP A 81 -20.31 12.00 26.25
CA ASP A 81 -20.89 12.13 27.58
C ASP A 81 -21.51 10.79 28.02
N ASP A 82 -20.70 9.97 28.68
CA ASP A 82 -21.07 8.64 29.14
C ASP A 82 -22.17 8.67 30.22
N ALA A 83 -22.26 9.75 30.99
CA ALA A 83 -23.27 9.90 32.00
C ALA A 83 -24.66 10.14 31.41
N GLN A 84 -24.75 11.06 30.46
CA GLN A 84 -25.99 11.33 29.74
C GLN A 84 -26.39 10.15 28.83
N ALA A 85 -25.41 9.53 28.14
CA ALA A 85 -25.64 8.34 27.33
C ALA A 85 -26.27 7.21 28.16
N THR A 86 -25.78 6.96 29.39
CA THR A 86 -26.32 5.95 30.30
C THR A 86 -27.78 6.24 30.63
N GLN A 87 -28.12 7.52 30.88
CA GLN A 87 -29.50 7.90 31.24
C GLN A 87 -30.45 7.80 30.02
N ALA A 88 -30.03 8.26 28.89
CA ALA A 88 -30.78 8.20 27.63
C ALA A 88 -31.04 6.74 27.20
N LEU A 89 -30.04 5.88 27.28
CA LEU A 89 -30.15 4.44 27.00
C LEU A 89 -31.13 3.73 27.95
N LYS A 90 -31.13 4.10 29.23
CA LYS A 90 -32.13 3.57 30.19
C LYS A 90 -33.57 3.91 29.76
N LEU A 91 -33.81 5.14 29.32
CA LEU A 91 -35.11 5.55 28.79
C LEU A 91 -35.46 4.80 27.50
N TRP A 92 -34.50 4.67 26.59
CA TRP A 92 -34.69 3.97 25.34
C TRP A 92 -34.99 2.48 25.56
N ARG A 93 -34.26 1.82 26.44
CA ARG A 93 -34.53 0.41 26.83
C ARG A 93 -35.93 0.22 27.40
N GLN A 94 -36.40 1.15 28.23
CA GLN A 94 -37.75 1.08 28.82
C GLN A 94 -38.84 1.19 27.73
N ARG A 95 -38.62 2.00 26.69
CA ARG A 95 -39.64 2.29 25.68
C ARG A 95 -39.58 1.36 24.48
N ALA A 96 -38.40 0.88 24.14
CA ALA A 96 -38.16 0.00 23.00
C ALA A 96 -37.19 -1.15 23.36
N PRO A 97 -37.58 -2.08 24.28
CA PRO A 97 -36.71 -3.12 24.81
C PRO A 97 -36.22 -4.11 23.73
N GLN A 98 -36.89 -4.21 22.60
CA GLN A 98 -36.54 -5.09 21.50
C GLN A 98 -35.69 -4.40 20.41
N SER A 99 -35.34 -3.13 20.56
CA SER A 99 -34.56 -2.38 19.57
C SER A 99 -33.12 -2.91 19.51
N LEU A 100 -32.72 -3.42 18.34
CA LEU A 100 -31.34 -3.83 18.07
C LEU A 100 -30.38 -2.65 18.10
N ALA A 101 -30.82 -1.49 17.61
CA ALA A 101 -30.04 -0.25 17.65
C ALA A 101 -29.77 0.20 19.10
N MET A 102 -30.75 0.04 20.00
CA MET A 102 -30.57 0.31 21.42
C MET A 102 -29.50 -0.61 22.05
N ARG A 103 -29.58 -1.93 21.77
CA ARG A 103 -28.58 -2.89 22.24
C ARG A 103 -27.19 -2.58 21.70
N ALA A 104 -27.10 -2.19 20.42
CA ALA A 104 -25.83 -1.76 19.81
C ALA A 104 -25.24 -0.53 20.52
N ALA A 105 -26.08 0.45 20.84
CA ALA A 105 -25.64 1.65 21.55
C ALA A 105 -25.19 1.34 23.00
N GLU A 106 -25.84 0.40 23.68
CA GLU A 106 -25.40 -0.08 25.01
C GLU A 106 -24.09 -0.85 24.93
N ALA A 107 -23.91 -1.71 23.93
CA ALA A 107 -22.67 -2.42 23.70
C ALA A 107 -21.51 -1.44 23.41
N ALA A 108 -21.75 -0.41 22.58
CA ALA A 108 -20.78 0.63 22.27
C ALA A 108 -20.38 1.43 23.54
N LEU A 109 -21.35 1.80 24.37
CA LEU A 109 -21.06 2.47 25.64
C LEU A 109 -20.28 1.58 26.60
N ALA A 110 -20.61 0.28 26.66
CA ALA A 110 -19.92 -0.68 27.49
C ALA A 110 -18.45 -0.88 27.05
N LEU A 111 -18.19 -0.99 25.74
CA LEU A 111 -16.81 -1.04 25.20
C LEU A 111 -16.03 0.23 25.55
N ARG A 112 -16.66 1.40 25.41
CA ARG A 112 -16.01 2.68 25.75
C ARG A 112 -15.66 2.80 27.22
N LYS A 113 -16.47 2.18 28.11
CA LYS A 113 -16.21 2.09 29.56
C LYS A 113 -15.31 0.93 29.95
N SER A 114 -14.84 0.14 29.00
CA SER A 114 -14.09 -1.11 29.23
C SER A 114 -14.84 -2.13 30.08
N ASP A 115 -16.19 -2.06 30.09
CA ASP A 115 -17.05 -3.05 30.77
C ASP A 115 -17.26 -4.27 29.84
N ALA A 116 -16.31 -5.20 29.92
CA ALA A 116 -16.32 -6.40 29.09
C ALA A 116 -17.57 -7.26 29.30
N ARG A 117 -18.13 -7.31 30.55
CA ARG A 117 -19.31 -8.13 30.82
C ARG A 117 -20.56 -7.57 30.18
N ALA A 118 -20.78 -6.26 30.32
CA ALA A 118 -21.93 -5.61 29.70
C ALA A 118 -21.81 -5.64 28.16
N ALA A 119 -20.64 -5.33 27.59
CA ALA A 119 -20.38 -5.41 26.16
C ALA A 119 -20.66 -6.81 25.61
N ARG A 120 -20.11 -7.86 26.22
CA ARG A 120 -20.34 -9.25 25.84
C ARG A 120 -21.82 -9.59 25.80
N ARG A 121 -22.56 -9.27 26.87
CA ARG A 121 -24.00 -9.60 26.99
C ARG A 121 -24.81 -9.00 25.82
N GLU A 122 -24.62 -7.71 25.54
CA GLU A 122 -25.39 -7.04 24.49
C GLU A 122 -24.95 -7.47 23.08
N LEU A 123 -23.64 -7.67 22.85
CA LEU A 123 -23.11 -8.20 21.59
C LEU A 123 -23.59 -9.64 21.32
N GLU A 124 -23.59 -10.49 22.34
CA GLU A 124 -24.10 -11.86 22.21
C GLU A 124 -25.60 -11.88 21.88
N ALA A 125 -26.38 -10.98 22.49
CA ALA A 125 -27.79 -10.84 22.15
C ALA A 125 -28.00 -10.37 20.72
N LEU A 126 -27.15 -9.47 20.20
CA LEU A 126 -27.17 -9.02 18.80
C LEU A 126 -26.80 -10.15 17.83
N LEU A 127 -25.76 -10.93 18.14
CA LEU A 127 -25.31 -12.04 17.29
C LEU A 127 -26.31 -13.18 17.22
N ARG A 128 -27.10 -13.41 18.28
CA ARG A 128 -28.14 -14.45 18.35
C ARG A 128 -29.49 -14.02 17.79
N ASP A 129 -29.64 -12.75 17.44
CA ASP A 129 -30.92 -12.27 16.88
C ASP A 129 -31.18 -12.90 15.52
N LYS A 130 -32.46 -13.14 15.23
CA LYS A 130 -32.90 -13.70 13.94
C LYS A 130 -32.83 -12.70 12.80
N ASP A 131 -32.86 -11.41 13.13
CA ASP A 131 -32.71 -10.33 12.17
C ASP A 131 -31.23 -10.18 11.78
N GLU A 132 -30.94 -10.22 10.49
CA GLU A 132 -29.58 -10.03 9.97
C GLU A 132 -28.95 -8.71 10.40
N MET A 133 -29.73 -7.71 10.75
CA MET A 133 -29.21 -6.46 11.30
C MET A 133 -28.51 -6.66 12.64
N GLY A 134 -28.84 -7.70 13.39
CA GLY A 134 -28.22 -7.99 14.70
C GLY A 134 -26.70 -8.16 14.56
N TRP A 135 -26.25 -9.10 13.74
CA TRP A 135 -24.80 -9.30 13.57
C TRP A 135 -24.09 -8.12 12.90
N ARG A 136 -24.79 -7.37 12.03
CA ARG A 136 -24.23 -6.15 11.40
C ARG A 136 -24.00 -5.06 12.44
N TYR A 137 -24.91 -4.89 13.39
CA TYR A 137 -24.72 -4.01 14.52
C TYR A 137 -23.56 -4.47 15.40
N ALA A 138 -23.46 -5.76 15.71
CA ALA A 138 -22.34 -6.30 16.49
C ALA A 138 -20.98 -6.05 15.78
N LEU A 139 -20.91 -6.27 14.45
CA LEU A 139 -19.75 -5.99 13.64
C LEU A 139 -19.35 -4.50 13.73
N THR A 140 -20.31 -3.60 13.53
CA THR A 140 -20.07 -2.15 13.57
C THR A 140 -19.57 -1.71 14.94
N VAL A 141 -20.17 -2.23 16.02
CA VAL A 141 -19.79 -1.89 17.38
C VAL A 141 -18.38 -2.37 17.71
N LEU A 142 -18.04 -3.60 17.35
CA LEU A 142 -16.69 -4.14 17.54
C LEU A 142 -15.65 -3.39 16.69
N GLY A 143 -16.01 -3.00 15.46
CA GLY A 143 -15.15 -2.26 14.54
C GLY A 143 -14.97 -0.79 14.90
N SER A 144 -15.96 -0.16 15.55
CA SER A 144 -15.82 1.22 16.05
C SER A 144 -14.88 1.30 17.28
N GLY A 145 -14.53 0.18 17.84
CA GLY A 145 -13.35 -0.08 18.66
C GLY A 145 -13.29 0.55 20.03
N GLY A 146 -14.25 1.30 20.47
CA GLY A 146 -14.16 1.94 21.79
C GLY A 146 -12.77 2.60 22.00
N ARG A 147 -12.36 2.72 23.25
CA ARG A 147 -11.00 3.19 23.62
C ARG A 147 -9.95 2.06 23.68
N ASP A 148 -10.38 0.80 23.56
CA ASP A 148 -9.54 -0.39 23.69
C ASP A 148 -9.82 -1.39 22.56
N PRO A 149 -9.10 -1.32 21.43
CA PRO A 149 -9.21 -2.28 20.33
C PRO A 149 -8.92 -3.73 20.76
N LYS A 150 -8.05 -3.93 21.76
CA LYS A 150 -7.74 -5.26 22.30
C LYS A 150 -8.93 -5.91 22.99
N LEU A 151 -9.80 -5.11 23.60
CA LEU A 151 -11.05 -5.63 24.17
C LEU A 151 -11.99 -6.13 23.09
N SER A 152 -12.14 -5.37 21.99
CA SER A 152 -12.94 -5.79 20.82
C SER A 152 -12.41 -7.09 20.21
N ALA A 153 -11.10 -7.20 20.03
CA ALA A 153 -10.45 -8.39 19.49
C ALA A 153 -10.66 -9.63 20.39
N ARG A 154 -10.47 -9.46 21.68
CA ARG A 154 -10.71 -10.55 22.67
C ARG A 154 -12.16 -11.03 22.65
N LEU A 155 -13.14 -10.10 22.68
CA LEU A 155 -14.55 -10.46 22.62
C LEU A 155 -14.90 -11.16 21.30
N LEU A 156 -14.37 -10.69 20.17
CA LEU A 156 -14.54 -11.36 18.89
C LEU A 156 -13.99 -12.80 18.94
N GLY A 157 -12.80 -13.00 19.49
CA GLY A 157 -12.23 -14.34 19.70
C GLY A 157 -13.14 -15.25 20.54
N GLU A 158 -13.67 -14.73 21.65
CA GLU A 158 -14.62 -15.46 22.50
C GLU A 158 -15.92 -15.84 21.76
N PHE A 159 -16.46 -14.97 20.88
CA PHE A 159 -17.64 -15.27 20.07
C PHE A 159 -17.36 -16.31 18.99
N VAL A 160 -16.17 -16.31 18.41
CA VAL A 160 -15.73 -17.35 17.47
C VAL A 160 -15.64 -18.70 18.18
N ASP A 161 -15.00 -18.76 19.33
CA ASP A 161 -14.82 -19.97 20.12
C ASP A 161 -16.17 -20.52 20.66
N ALA A 162 -17.09 -19.64 21.00
CA ALA A 162 -18.44 -20.00 21.44
C ALA A 162 -19.38 -20.38 20.28
N GLY A 163 -18.94 -20.27 19.01
CA GLY A 163 -19.78 -20.51 17.83
C GLY A 163 -20.94 -19.52 17.70
N ALA A 164 -20.79 -18.32 18.23
CA ALA A 164 -21.84 -17.30 18.25
C ALA A 164 -21.95 -16.53 16.91
N ILE A 165 -20.97 -16.64 16.03
CA ILE A 165 -21.02 -16.01 14.70
C ILE A 165 -22.13 -16.68 13.86
N PRO A 166 -23.04 -15.91 13.22
CA PRO A 166 -24.10 -16.46 12.39
C PRO A 166 -23.59 -17.39 11.29
N GLY A 167 -24.39 -18.40 10.97
CA GLY A 167 -24.02 -19.45 10.00
C GLY A 167 -24.03 -19.02 8.54
N THR A 168 -23.89 -17.71 8.23
CA THR A 168 -23.83 -17.19 6.86
C THR A 168 -22.41 -16.85 6.45
N LEU A 169 -22.06 -17.12 5.19
CA LEU A 169 -20.75 -16.79 4.64
C LEU A 169 -20.42 -15.30 4.81
N GLN A 170 -21.42 -14.43 4.59
CA GLN A 170 -21.22 -12.99 4.68
C GLN A 170 -20.79 -12.54 6.09
N ALA A 171 -21.37 -13.14 7.16
CA ALA A 171 -20.95 -12.85 8.52
C ALA A 171 -19.51 -13.30 8.76
N TRP A 172 -19.13 -14.51 8.37
CA TRP A 172 -17.78 -15.03 8.56
C TRP A 172 -16.71 -14.21 7.83
N LEU A 173 -16.98 -13.80 6.58
CA LEU A 173 -16.06 -12.93 5.83
C LEU A 173 -15.95 -11.53 6.46
N ALA A 174 -17.07 -10.97 6.92
CA ALA A 174 -17.08 -9.65 7.55
C ALA A 174 -16.32 -9.63 8.89
N PHE A 175 -16.50 -10.64 9.73
CA PHE A 175 -15.76 -10.75 11.01
C PHE A 175 -14.28 -11.11 10.77
N GLY A 176 -13.95 -11.84 9.70
CA GLY A 176 -12.56 -12.05 9.28
C GLY A 176 -11.87 -10.75 8.88
N GLY A 177 -12.54 -9.92 8.08
CA GLY A 177 -12.06 -8.57 7.74
C GLY A 177 -11.92 -7.66 8.97
N LEU A 178 -12.83 -7.77 9.93
CA LEU A 178 -12.73 -7.05 11.20
C LEU A 178 -11.48 -7.48 11.99
N ALA A 179 -11.20 -8.78 12.11
CA ALA A 179 -10.01 -9.26 12.80
C ALA A 179 -8.71 -8.72 12.16
N GLN A 180 -8.67 -8.61 10.82
CA GLN A 180 -7.56 -7.96 10.12
C GLN A 180 -7.45 -6.47 10.45
N SER A 181 -8.58 -5.75 10.48
CA SER A 181 -8.58 -4.31 10.80
C SER A 181 -8.21 -4.00 12.25
N LEU A 182 -8.36 -4.98 13.15
CA LEU A 182 -7.93 -4.91 14.56
C LEU A 182 -6.46 -5.33 14.75
N ASP A 183 -5.73 -5.60 13.67
CA ASP A 183 -4.34 -6.08 13.67
C ASP A 183 -4.14 -7.39 14.46
N GLU A 184 -5.11 -8.32 14.32
CA GLU A 184 -5.11 -9.62 14.98
C GLU A 184 -5.01 -10.77 13.95
N PRO A 185 -3.84 -10.99 13.35
CA PRO A 185 -3.68 -11.93 12.25
C PRO A 185 -4.01 -13.39 12.65
N ALA A 186 -3.67 -13.80 13.86
CA ALA A 186 -3.98 -15.14 14.34
C ALA A 186 -5.50 -15.38 14.49
N LEU A 187 -6.25 -14.36 14.89
CA LEU A 187 -7.71 -14.43 14.96
C LEU A 187 -8.34 -14.45 13.57
N ALA A 188 -7.82 -13.61 12.67
CA ALA A 188 -8.26 -13.58 11.27
C ALA A 188 -8.05 -14.94 10.58
N GLU A 189 -6.90 -15.58 10.83
CA GLU A 189 -6.60 -16.91 10.30
C GLU A 189 -7.53 -18.00 10.87
N ARG A 190 -7.84 -17.97 12.16
CA ARG A 190 -8.83 -18.89 12.77
C ARG A 190 -10.22 -18.73 12.14
N ILE A 191 -10.68 -17.48 11.95
CA ILE A 191 -11.98 -17.19 11.33
C ILE A 191 -11.99 -17.69 9.88
N ALA A 192 -10.90 -17.47 9.16
CA ALA A 192 -10.73 -17.94 7.80
C ALA A 192 -10.77 -19.49 7.72
N GLY A 193 -10.11 -20.20 8.64
CA GLY A 193 -10.17 -21.65 8.74
C GLY A 193 -11.58 -22.17 9.04
N GLU A 194 -12.35 -21.49 9.88
CA GLU A 194 -13.76 -21.82 10.10
C GLU A 194 -14.63 -21.61 8.86
N ALA A 195 -14.42 -20.52 8.13
CA ALA A 195 -15.12 -20.25 6.88
C ALA A 195 -14.84 -21.35 5.85
N VAL A 196 -13.57 -21.79 5.72
CA VAL A 196 -13.18 -22.90 4.82
C VAL A 196 -13.88 -24.21 5.20
N ARG A 197 -14.00 -24.53 6.49
CA ARG A 197 -14.68 -25.76 6.94
C ARG A 197 -16.19 -25.72 6.68
N ARG A 198 -16.82 -24.56 6.84
CA ARG A 198 -18.29 -24.39 6.76
C ARG A 198 -18.80 -24.22 5.32
N PHE A 199 -18.00 -23.62 4.46
CA PHE A 199 -18.41 -23.22 3.09
C PHE A 199 -17.39 -23.70 2.04
N PRO A 200 -17.03 -24.98 1.98
CA PRO A 200 -15.94 -25.47 1.13
C PRO A 200 -16.19 -25.32 -0.38
N SER A 201 -17.45 -25.20 -0.80
CA SER A 201 -17.85 -25.06 -2.21
C SER A 201 -17.94 -23.61 -2.70
N GLU A 202 -17.76 -22.64 -1.80
CA GLU A 202 -17.87 -21.24 -2.16
C GLU A 202 -16.56 -20.70 -2.76
N PRO A 203 -16.58 -20.08 -3.96
CA PRO A 203 -15.36 -19.64 -4.64
C PRO A 203 -14.52 -18.66 -3.83
N ARG A 204 -15.16 -17.75 -3.09
CA ARG A 204 -14.44 -16.79 -2.20
C ARG A 204 -13.71 -17.49 -1.06
N VAL A 205 -14.29 -18.57 -0.56
CA VAL A 205 -13.70 -19.36 0.52
C VAL A 205 -12.56 -20.25 -0.03
N ALA A 206 -12.71 -20.78 -1.24
CA ALA A 206 -11.63 -21.51 -1.90
C ALA A 206 -10.42 -20.58 -2.15
N LEU A 207 -10.65 -19.34 -2.55
CA LEU A 207 -9.57 -18.34 -2.67
C LEU A 207 -8.87 -18.08 -1.33
N LEU A 208 -9.64 -17.93 -0.25
CA LEU A 208 -9.10 -17.78 1.10
C LEU A 208 -8.26 -18.97 1.53
N ARG A 209 -8.73 -20.20 1.19
CA ARG A 209 -7.98 -21.43 1.43
C ARG A 209 -6.66 -21.46 0.65
N ALA A 210 -6.66 -21.01 -0.62
CA ALA A 210 -5.45 -20.92 -1.42
C ALA A 210 -4.42 -19.99 -0.79
N SER A 211 -4.87 -18.81 -0.31
CA SER A 211 -4.01 -17.85 0.41
C SER A 211 -3.41 -18.45 1.69
N GLN A 212 -4.21 -19.16 2.50
CA GLN A 212 -3.72 -19.84 3.69
C GLN A 212 -2.68 -20.92 3.36
N LEU A 213 -2.94 -21.75 2.33
CA LEU A 213 -2.00 -22.78 1.89
C LEU A 213 -0.67 -22.19 1.44
N ARG A 214 -0.70 -21.10 0.66
CA ARG A 214 0.52 -20.37 0.25
C ARG A 214 1.31 -19.86 1.45
N LYS A 215 0.66 -19.18 2.40
CA LYS A 215 1.31 -18.67 3.61
C LYS A 215 1.92 -19.77 4.48
N ALA A 216 1.34 -20.98 4.45
CA ALA A 216 1.85 -22.17 5.12
C ALA A 216 2.96 -22.90 4.35
N GLY A 217 3.39 -22.39 3.17
CA GLY A 217 4.39 -23.02 2.31
C GLY A 217 3.88 -24.21 1.46
N ASN A 218 2.57 -24.47 1.47
CA ASN A 218 1.94 -25.55 0.71
C ASN A 218 1.53 -25.07 -0.69
N GLU A 219 2.52 -24.61 -1.47
CA GLU A 219 2.28 -23.93 -2.75
C GLU A 219 1.58 -24.79 -3.79
N GLU A 220 1.92 -26.09 -3.91
CA GLU A 220 1.30 -27.00 -4.88
C GLU A 220 -0.20 -27.19 -4.61
N GLU A 221 -0.59 -27.31 -3.36
CA GLU A 221 -1.99 -27.41 -2.99
C GLU A 221 -2.73 -26.09 -3.22
N ALA A 222 -2.06 -24.93 -2.98
CA ALA A 222 -2.60 -23.62 -3.30
C ALA A 222 -2.89 -23.51 -4.81
N ARG A 223 -1.94 -23.90 -5.68
CA ARG A 223 -2.13 -23.92 -7.14
C ARG A 223 -3.29 -24.82 -7.58
N LYS A 224 -3.46 -25.99 -6.97
CA LYS A 224 -4.60 -26.88 -7.26
C LYS A 224 -5.94 -26.22 -6.92
N VAL A 225 -6.01 -25.57 -5.76
CA VAL A 225 -7.23 -24.86 -5.34
C VAL A 225 -7.53 -23.70 -6.30
N LEU A 226 -6.53 -22.89 -6.67
CA LEU A 226 -6.70 -21.80 -7.63
C LEU A 226 -7.12 -22.31 -9.01
N GLY A 227 -6.56 -23.43 -9.47
CA GLY A 227 -6.95 -24.08 -10.72
C GLY A 227 -8.43 -24.47 -10.75
N SER A 228 -8.97 -24.95 -9.62
CA SER A 228 -10.40 -25.27 -9.50
C SER A 228 -11.33 -24.05 -9.57
N LEU A 229 -10.79 -22.84 -9.39
CA LEU A 229 -11.54 -21.58 -9.48
C LEU A 229 -11.57 -21.00 -10.90
N SER A 230 -10.97 -21.67 -11.88
CA SER A 230 -10.85 -21.16 -13.25
C SER A 230 -12.19 -20.70 -13.85
N ASP A 231 -13.23 -21.52 -13.71
CA ASP A 231 -14.55 -21.18 -14.25
C ASP A 231 -15.23 -20.06 -13.45
N SER A 232 -14.94 -20.00 -12.16
CA SER A 232 -15.47 -18.94 -11.28
C SER A 232 -14.89 -17.56 -11.61
N ALA A 233 -13.65 -17.48 -12.09
CA ALA A 233 -13.04 -16.23 -12.51
C ALA A 233 -13.76 -15.59 -13.71
N SER A 234 -14.32 -16.41 -14.60
CA SER A 234 -15.12 -15.95 -15.73
C SER A 234 -16.56 -15.57 -15.33
N LEU A 235 -17.14 -16.34 -14.39
CA LEU A 235 -18.50 -16.16 -13.93
C LEU A 235 -18.64 -14.99 -12.92
N LEU A 236 -17.60 -14.76 -12.09
CA LEU A 236 -17.57 -13.75 -11.05
C LEU A 236 -16.40 -12.79 -11.31
N PRO A 237 -16.59 -11.72 -12.10
CA PRO A 237 -15.53 -10.77 -12.44
C PRO A 237 -14.76 -10.23 -11.22
N ALA A 238 -15.45 -10.09 -10.08
CA ALA A 238 -14.86 -9.64 -8.82
C ALA A 238 -13.77 -10.59 -8.24
N LEU A 239 -13.72 -11.86 -8.67
CA LEU A 239 -12.69 -12.82 -8.23
C LEU A 239 -11.46 -12.86 -9.13
N ARG A 240 -11.56 -12.33 -10.34
CA ARG A 240 -10.48 -12.39 -11.35
C ARG A 240 -9.17 -11.78 -10.85
N LEU A 241 -9.24 -10.56 -10.36
CA LEU A 241 -8.07 -9.85 -9.84
C LEU A 241 -7.49 -10.52 -8.57
N PRO A 242 -8.29 -10.88 -7.54
CA PRO A 242 -7.79 -11.61 -6.38
C PRO A 242 -7.15 -12.96 -6.70
N ILE A 243 -7.71 -13.74 -7.65
CA ILE A 243 -7.11 -15.02 -8.06
C ILE A 243 -5.78 -14.79 -8.79
N ALA A 244 -5.72 -13.78 -9.67
CA ALA A 244 -4.47 -13.42 -10.34
C ALA A 244 -3.39 -12.96 -9.34
N ALA A 245 -3.77 -12.20 -8.31
CA ALA A 245 -2.86 -11.77 -7.25
C ALA A 245 -2.27 -12.95 -6.44
N GLU A 246 -3.07 -13.98 -6.15
CA GLU A 246 -2.55 -15.19 -5.48
C GLU A 246 -1.61 -15.99 -6.38
N TYR A 247 -1.89 -16.10 -7.70
CA TYR A 247 -0.94 -16.70 -8.65
C TYR A 247 0.38 -15.91 -8.73
N ASP A 248 0.29 -14.58 -8.78
CA ASP A 248 1.48 -13.72 -8.77
C ASP A 248 2.31 -13.90 -7.49
N ALA A 249 1.64 -13.96 -6.34
CA ALA A 249 2.30 -14.23 -5.05
C ALA A 249 2.92 -15.63 -4.94
N LEU A 250 2.49 -16.59 -5.76
CA LEU A 250 3.08 -17.93 -5.93
C LEU A 250 4.22 -17.96 -6.95
N GLY A 251 4.59 -16.83 -7.55
CA GLY A 251 5.57 -16.76 -8.62
C GLY A 251 5.06 -17.29 -9.97
N ASP A 252 3.74 -17.44 -10.13
CA ASP A 252 3.12 -17.98 -11.36
C ASP A 252 2.46 -16.84 -12.16
N GLN A 253 3.29 -15.91 -12.64
CA GLN A 253 2.85 -14.74 -13.37
C GLN A 253 2.11 -15.07 -14.67
N ALA A 254 2.48 -16.16 -15.32
CA ALA A 254 1.82 -16.61 -16.54
C ALA A 254 0.35 -16.97 -16.27
N MET A 255 0.07 -17.74 -15.20
CA MET A 255 -1.28 -18.08 -14.78
C MET A 255 -2.05 -16.86 -14.25
N ALA A 256 -1.37 -15.94 -13.59
CA ALA A 256 -1.96 -14.66 -13.18
C ALA A 256 -2.47 -13.87 -14.40
N SER A 257 -1.63 -13.69 -15.42
CA SER A 257 -1.99 -13.03 -16.69
C SER A 257 -3.12 -13.75 -17.42
N ALA A 258 -3.06 -15.09 -17.52
CA ALA A 258 -4.11 -15.91 -18.13
C ALA A 258 -5.45 -15.80 -17.39
N THR A 259 -5.42 -15.65 -16.07
CA THR A 259 -6.62 -15.41 -15.26
C THR A 259 -7.26 -14.06 -15.57
N LEU A 260 -6.43 -13.00 -15.71
CA LEU A 260 -6.90 -11.67 -16.08
C LEU A 260 -7.49 -11.63 -17.49
N ALA A 261 -6.98 -12.45 -18.42
CA ALA A 261 -7.47 -12.55 -19.79
C ALA A 261 -8.90 -13.11 -19.93
N ARG A 262 -9.45 -13.77 -18.90
CA ARG A 262 -10.75 -14.45 -18.94
C ARG A 262 -11.99 -13.56 -18.84
N GLY A 263 -11.88 -12.28 -18.98
CA GLY A 263 -13.02 -11.35 -18.88
C GLY A 263 -12.84 -10.11 -19.73
N PRO A 264 -13.73 -9.14 -19.59
CA PRO A 264 -13.58 -7.88 -20.29
C PRO A 264 -12.21 -7.27 -20.05
N GLN A 265 -11.61 -6.73 -21.11
CA GLN A 265 -10.30 -6.12 -21.08
C GLN A 265 -10.46 -4.58 -21.17
N ASP A 266 -9.73 -3.89 -20.34
CA ASP A 266 -9.52 -2.45 -20.38
C ASP A 266 -8.00 -2.17 -20.32
N ASN A 267 -7.59 -0.92 -20.48
CA ASN A 267 -6.17 -0.57 -20.48
C ASN A 267 -5.48 -0.96 -19.16
N GLN A 268 -6.17 -0.85 -18.03
CA GLN A 268 -5.63 -1.27 -16.73
C GLN A 268 -5.37 -2.79 -16.69
N THR A 269 -6.31 -3.59 -17.16
CA THR A 269 -6.16 -5.05 -17.23
C THR A 269 -5.05 -5.44 -18.19
N TYR A 270 -4.98 -4.81 -19.35
CA TYR A 270 -3.89 -5.02 -20.31
C TYR A 270 -2.52 -4.65 -19.73
N GLY A 271 -2.43 -3.52 -19.01
CA GLY A 271 -1.21 -3.10 -18.33
C GLY A 271 -0.74 -4.10 -17.26
N LEU A 272 -1.68 -4.63 -16.46
CA LEU A 272 -1.39 -5.67 -15.48
C LEU A 272 -0.91 -6.97 -16.13
N ARG A 273 -1.57 -7.43 -17.21
CA ARG A 273 -1.16 -8.62 -17.97
C ARG A 273 0.25 -8.44 -18.54
N ALA A 274 0.53 -7.30 -19.15
CA ALA A 274 1.85 -6.99 -19.70
C ALA A 274 2.93 -6.98 -18.62
N SER A 275 2.67 -6.35 -17.47
CA SER A 275 3.61 -6.31 -16.35
C SER A 275 3.91 -7.70 -15.78
N LEU A 276 2.89 -8.55 -15.64
CA LEU A 276 3.06 -9.94 -15.18
C LEU A 276 3.92 -10.76 -16.13
N LEU A 277 3.63 -10.69 -17.44
CA LEU A 277 4.36 -11.43 -18.47
C LEU A 277 5.81 -10.93 -18.62
N ALA A 278 6.03 -9.63 -18.48
CA ALA A 278 7.37 -9.05 -18.50
C ALA A 278 8.21 -9.54 -17.31
N ARG A 279 7.65 -9.57 -16.10
CA ARG A 279 8.34 -10.11 -14.90
C ARG A 279 8.61 -11.61 -14.99
N ALA A 280 7.75 -12.36 -15.70
CA ALA A 280 7.95 -13.77 -15.97
C ALA A 280 8.98 -14.04 -17.09
N GLU A 281 9.45 -13.00 -17.79
CA GLU A 281 10.23 -13.11 -19.01
C GLU A 281 9.54 -13.98 -20.10
N ASP A 282 8.20 -14.10 -20.03
CA ASP A 282 7.41 -14.84 -21.00
C ASP A 282 7.17 -14.02 -22.26
N ASN A 283 8.24 -13.88 -23.04
CA ASN A 283 8.22 -13.12 -24.29
C ASN A 283 7.17 -13.63 -25.27
N ARG A 284 6.89 -14.93 -25.30
CA ARG A 284 5.90 -15.51 -26.22
C ARG A 284 4.49 -15.02 -25.90
N SER A 285 4.08 -15.12 -24.63
CA SER A 285 2.75 -14.65 -24.23
C SER A 285 2.64 -13.13 -24.31
N LEU A 286 3.75 -12.41 -24.09
CA LEU A 286 3.80 -10.97 -24.24
C LEU A 286 3.68 -10.55 -25.72
N GLU A 287 4.24 -11.29 -26.68
CA GLU A 287 4.04 -11.09 -28.11
C GLU A 287 2.57 -11.29 -28.51
N LEU A 288 1.93 -12.34 -28.03
CA LEU A 288 0.49 -12.57 -28.27
C LEU A 288 -0.36 -11.42 -27.71
N LEU A 289 -0.03 -10.93 -26.53
CA LEU A 289 -0.71 -9.76 -25.94
C LEU A 289 -0.48 -8.49 -26.75
N TYR A 290 0.73 -8.30 -27.26
CA TYR A 290 1.07 -7.17 -28.14
C TYR A 290 0.24 -7.20 -29.43
N ASP A 291 0.10 -8.37 -30.05
CA ASP A 291 -0.70 -8.52 -31.28
C ASP A 291 -2.20 -8.30 -31.00
N GLU A 292 -2.73 -8.84 -29.88
CA GLU A 292 -4.11 -8.59 -29.41
C GLU A 292 -4.39 -7.07 -29.26
N LEU A 293 -3.49 -6.35 -28.59
CA LEU A 293 -3.61 -4.90 -28.41
C LEU A 293 -3.51 -4.11 -29.71
N ARG A 294 -2.67 -4.57 -30.64
CA ARG A 294 -2.43 -3.90 -31.90
C ARG A 294 -3.61 -3.97 -32.86
N GLU A 295 -4.36 -5.07 -32.85
CA GLU A 295 -5.57 -5.23 -33.69
C GLU A 295 -6.61 -4.16 -33.39
N ASP A 296 -6.68 -3.70 -32.17
CA ASP A 296 -7.66 -2.73 -31.67
C ASP A 296 -7.12 -1.27 -31.65
N ALA A 297 -5.93 -1.05 -32.19
CA ALA A 297 -5.23 0.25 -32.13
C ALA A 297 -5.63 1.27 -33.22
N SER A 298 -6.72 1.02 -33.95
CA SER A 298 -7.25 1.94 -34.97
C SER A 298 -7.83 3.23 -34.37
N ASP A 299 -8.19 3.20 -33.11
CA ASP A 299 -8.71 4.36 -32.37
C ASP A 299 -7.58 5.02 -31.55
N PRO A 300 -7.43 6.35 -31.55
CA PRO A 300 -6.35 7.04 -30.85
C PRO A 300 -6.59 7.06 -29.33
N ASP A 301 -6.33 5.94 -28.67
CA ASP A 301 -6.26 5.85 -27.21
C ASP A 301 -4.80 6.10 -26.76
N PRO A 302 -4.50 7.24 -26.11
CA PRO A 302 -3.14 7.58 -25.70
C PRO A 302 -2.51 6.56 -24.76
N GLU A 303 -3.29 6.01 -23.84
CA GLU A 303 -2.83 5.04 -22.84
C GLU A 303 -2.47 3.71 -23.50
N ARG A 304 -3.30 3.23 -24.43
CA ARG A 304 -3.02 1.99 -25.18
C ARG A 304 -1.79 2.14 -26.07
N ARG A 305 -1.59 3.29 -26.73
CA ARG A 305 -0.38 3.56 -27.52
C ARG A 305 0.88 3.58 -26.66
N LEU A 306 0.80 4.17 -25.48
CA LEU A 306 1.90 4.15 -24.51
C LEU A 306 2.23 2.71 -24.09
N LEU A 307 1.24 1.92 -23.75
CA LEU A 307 1.39 0.51 -23.37
C LEU A 307 1.99 -0.34 -24.51
N LEU A 308 1.52 -0.17 -25.75
CA LEU A 308 2.09 -0.85 -26.93
C LEU A 308 3.57 -0.49 -27.11
N GLY A 309 3.94 0.77 -26.93
CA GLY A 309 5.32 1.22 -26.95
C GLY A 309 6.17 0.55 -25.87
N GLN A 310 5.66 0.45 -24.65
CA GLN A 310 6.33 -0.20 -23.52
C GLN A 310 6.55 -1.69 -23.79
N ILE A 311 5.53 -2.39 -24.27
CA ILE A 311 5.64 -3.82 -24.63
C ILE A 311 6.65 -4.02 -25.76
N ALA A 312 6.60 -3.21 -26.81
CA ALA A 312 7.54 -3.28 -27.93
C ALA A 312 8.99 -3.04 -27.47
N GLN A 313 9.21 -2.10 -26.55
CA GLN A 313 10.53 -1.84 -25.96
C GLN A 313 11.03 -3.04 -25.14
N PHE A 314 10.17 -3.65 -24.34
CA PHE A 314 10.51 -4.85 -23.58
C PHE A 314 10.87 -6.02 -24.51
N LEU A 315 10.12 -6.20 -25.60
CA LEU A 315 10.37 -7.21 -26.63
C LEU A 315 11.60 -6.90 -27.52
N LYS A 316 12.39 -5.87 -27.16
CA LYS A 316 13.59 -5.44 -27.92
C LYS A 316 13.27 -5.02 -29.36
N ARG A 317 12.10 -4.37 -29.55
CA ARG A 317 11.65 -3.79 -30.82
C ARG A 317 11.64 -2.25 -30.76
N PRO A 318 12.80 -1.59 -30.59
CA PRO A 318 12.86 -0.16 -30.28
C PRO A 318 12.29 0.71 -31.40
N GLN A 319 12.37 0.27 -32.67
CA GLN A 319 11.79 1.04 -33.78
C GLN A 319 10.25 1.05 -33.71
N GLU A 320 9.60 -0.09 -33.41
CA GLU A 320 8.15 -0.16 -33.24
C GLU A 320 7.73 0.66 -32.02
N ALA A 321 8.49 0.56 -30.90
CA ALA A 321 8.25 1.35 -29.71
C ALA A 321 8.25 2.86 -29.99
N LEU A 322 9.22 3.33 -30.78
CA LEU A 322 9.34 4.73 -31.20
C LEU A 322 8.11 5.20 -31.99
N GLU A 323 7.57 4.35 -32.87
CA GLU A 323 6.38 4.66 -33.66
C GLU A 323 5.14 4.79 -32.78
N TRP A 324 4.96 3.88 -31.83
CA TRP A 324 3.85 3.93 -30.87
C TRP A 324 3.92 5.18 -30.00
N TYR A 325 5.06 5.48 -29.40
CA TYR A 325 5.22 6.67 -28.57
C TYR A 325 4.99 7.98 -29.34
N ARG A 326 5.44 8.06 -30.59
CA ARG A 326 5.16 9.21 -31.49
C ARG A 326 3.67 9.35 -31.81
N GLY A 327 2.96 8.23 -31.79
CA GLY A 327 1.52 8.19 -32.05
C GLY A 327 0.67 8.63 -30.86
N VAL A 328 1.24 8.92 -29.68
CA VAL A 328 0.50 9.43 -28.52
C VAL A 328 0.08 10.88 -28.77
N PRO A 329 -1.23 11.17 -28.98
CA PRO A 329 -1.67 12.47 -29.51
C PRO A 329 -1.64 13.59 -28.48
N GLY A 330 -1.70 13.27 -27.18
CA GLY A 330 -1.80 14.24 -26.08
C GLY A 330 -2.23 13.57 -24.77
N GLY A 331 -2.75 14.38 -23.82
CA GLY A 331 -3.21 13.89 -22.51
C GLY A 331 -2.06 13.73 -21.51
N GLU A 332 -2.39 13.11 -20.38
CA GLU A 332 -1.44 12.86 -19.28
C GLU A 332 -0.25 11.98 -19.72
N GLN A 333 -0.49 11.06 -20.68
CA GLN A 333 0.52 10.15 -21.22
C GLN A 333 1.56 10.82 -22.12
N ARG A 334 1.32 12.06 -22.56
CA ARG A 334 2.20 12.76 -23.49
C ARG A 334 3.60 12.99 -22.92
N THR A 335 3.69 13.37 -21.67
CA THR A 335 4.98 13.61 -21.00
C THR A 335 5.80 12.34 -20.94
N GLU A 336 5.22 11.24 -20.48
CA GLU A 336 5.91 9.95 -20.46
C GLU A 336 6.33 9.50 -21.86
N ALA A 337 5.45 9.62 -22.85
CA ALA A 337 5.78 9.26 -24.22
C ALA A 337 6.98 10.08 -24.77
N ARG A 338 7.06 11.39 -24.48
CA ARG A 338 8.20 12.24 -24.89
C ARG A 338 9.51 11.79 -24.25
N LEU A 339 9.50 11.43 -22.96
CA LEU A 339 10.68 10.90 -22.27
C LEU A 339 11.08 9.53 -22.83
N ARG A 340 10.10 8.64 -23.07
CA ARG A 340 10.32 7.33 -23.69
C ARG A 340 10.89 7.44 -25.10
N ILE A 341 10.41 8.39 -25.93
CA ILE A 341 10.97 8.68 -27.25
C ILE A 341 12.47 8.97 -27.16
N ALA A 342 12.88 9.82 -26.21
CA ALA A 342 14.30 10.16 -26.06
C ALA A 342 15.14 8.94 -25.67
N ASN A 343 14.65 8.12 -24.72
CA ASN A 343 15.33 6.89 -24.31
C ASN A 343 15.47 5.89 -25.48
N VAL A 344 14.39 5.65 -26.21
CA VAL A 344 14.41 4.74 -27.38
C VAL A 344 15.29 5.26 -28.49
N LEU A 345 15.31 6.56 -28.77
CA LEU A 345 16.24 7.16 -29.72
C LEU A 345 17.70 6.91 -29.33
N PHE A 346 18.00 6.99 -28.03
CA PHE A 346 19.33 6.68 -27.53
C PHE A 346 19.67 5.18 -27.71
N GLU A 347 18.74 4.27 -27.40
CA GLU A 347 18.88 2.82 -27.63
C GLU A 347 19.14 2.50 -29.12
N LEU A 348 18.51 3.24 -30.02
CA LEU A 348 18.71 3.13 -31.47
C LEU A 348 20.06 3.75 -31.99
N GLY A 349 20.89 4.29 -31.09
CA GLY A 349 22.13 4.96 -31.42
C GLY A 349 21.96 6.39 -31.99
N ARG A 350 20.71 6.90 -32.04
CA ARG A 350 20.35 8.25 -32.51
C ARG A 350 20.52 9.28 -31.37
N LYS A 351 21.74 9.34 -30.82
CA LYS A 351 22.03 10.08 -29.57
C LYS A 351 21.76 11.58 -29.68
N ASP A 352 22.13 12.21 -30.79
CA ASP A 352 21.90 13.66 -30.99
C ASP A 352 20.41 14.00 -30.99
N GLU A 353 19.59 13.16 -31.59
CA GLU A 353 18.14 13.33 -31.58
C GLU A 353 17.57 13.09 -30.17
N ALA A 354 18.05 12.09 -29.43
CA ALA A 354 17.65 11.85 -28.06
C ALA A 354 17.90 13.08 -27.18
N PHE A 355 19.13 13.63 -27.25
CA PHE A 355 19.48 14.85 -26.49
C PHE A 355 18.69 16.07 -26.95
N ALA A 356 18.39 16.20 -28.24
CA ALA A 356 17.52 17.28 -28.72
C ALA A 356 16.11 17.19 -28.12
N ARG A 357 15.53 15.99 -28.02
CA ARG A 357 14.17 15.79 -27.47
C ARG A 357 14.08 16.10 -25.97
N VAL A 358 15.05 15.69 -25.18
CA VAL A 358 15.03 16.03 -23.74
C VAL A 358 15.21 17.51 -23.51
N ARG A 359 16.06 18.20 -24.28
CA ARG A 359 16.26 19.67 -24.21
C ARG A 359 15.04 20.44 -24.66
N GLU A 360 14.34 19.96 -25.69
CA GLU A 360 13.04 20.51 -26.08
C GLU A 360 12.04 20.48 -24.93
N LEU A 361 11.96 19.36 -24.17
CA LEU A 361 11.08 19.23 -23.04
C LEU A 361 11.53 20.11 -21.85
N GLN A 362 12.83 20.25 -21.59
CA GLN A 362 13.38 21.16 -20.57
C GLN A 362 12.98 22.62 -20.81
N GLY A 363 12.93 23.05 -22.07
CA GLY A 363 12.57 24.41 -22.49
C GLY A 363 11.08 24.64 -22.75
N ASP A 364 10.25 23.62 -22.66
CA ASP A 364 8.83 23.69 -22.97
C ASP A 364 8.04 24.38 -21.85
N ALA A 365 7.69 25.65 -22.05
CA ALA A 365 6.91 26.40 -21.06
C ALA A 365 5.48 25.88 -20.86
N SER A 366 4.96 25.04 -21.77
CA SER A 366 3.64 24.41 -21.64
C SER A 366 3.67 23.10 -20.85
N ALA A 367 4.86 22.53 -20.61
CA ALA A 367 5.04 21.35 -19.77
C ALA A 367 5.08 21.77 -18.29
N ASP A 368 4.56 20.89 -17.42
CA ASP A 368 4.67 21.09 -15.98
C ASP A 368 6.13 20.98 -15.49
N ASP A 369 6.36 21.42 -14.27
CA ASP A 369 7.69 21.39 -13.67
C ASP A 369 8.22 19.98 -13.48
N ASP A 370 7.34 18.99 -13.17
CA ASP A 370 7.73 17.59 -13.00
C ASP A 370 8.26 17.01 -14.32
N ALA A 371 7.58 17.28 -15.44
CA ALA A 371 8.03 16.88 -16.77
C ALA A 371 9.40 17.47 -17.13
N ARG A 372 9.60 18.75 -16.82
CA ARG A 372 10.87 19.45 -17.11
C ARG A 372 12.00 18.92 -16.24
N ARG A 373 11.75 18.65 -14.93
CA ARG A 373 12.72 18.02 -14.03
C ARG A 373 13.09 16.62 -14.49
N ALA A 374 12.09 15.80 -14.85
CA ALA A 374 12.32 14.46 -15.40
C ALA A 374 13.18 14.48 -16.67
N ALA A 375 13.03 15.51 -17.52
CA ALA A 375 13.87 15.66 -18.69
C ALA A 375 15.33 15.99 -18.35
N TYR A 376 15.62 16.78 -17.31
CA TYR A 376 17.00 16.98 -16.83
C TYR A 376 17.59 15.67 -16.28
N LEU A 377 16.84 14.93 -15.49
CA LEU A 377 17.28 13.64 -14.94
C LEU A 377 17.57 12.64 -16.06
N LEU A 378 16.68 12.54 -17.04
CA LEU A 378 16.89 11.66 -18.19
C LEU A 378 18.12 12.07 -19.01
N GLU A 379 18.33 13.38 -19.29
CA GLU A 379 19.52 13.82 -20.02
C GLU A 379 20.79 13.44 -19.25
N ALA A 380 20.80 13.61 -17.93
CA ALA A 380 21.94 13.24 -17.09
C ALA A 380 22.20 11.72 -17.13
N GLU A 381 21.16 10.90 -17.03
CA GLU A 381 21.26 9.44 -17.15
C GLU A 381 21.82 9.02 -18.54
N LEU A 382 21.31 9.61 -19.62
CA LEU A 382 21.79 9.31 -20.97
C LEU A 382 23.25 9.75 -21.16
N LYS A 383 23.68 10.87 -20.55
CA LYS A 383 25.09 11.31 -20.54
C LYS A 383 25.97 10.33 -19.78
N GLN A 384 25.52 9.85 -18.63
CA GLN A 384 26.21 8.82 -17.88
C GLN A 384 26.38 7.54 -18.70
N LYS A 385 25.28 7.03 -19.30
CA LYS A 385 25.33 5.85 -20.18
C LYS A 385 26.24 6.02 -21.39
N ASN A 386 26.44 7.25 -21.83
CA ASN A 386 27.35 7.61 -22.92
C ASN A 386 28.80 7.86 -22.46
N GLU A 387 29.10 7.61 -21.18
CA GLU A 387 30.40 7.85 -20.57
C GLU A 387 30.87 9.33 -20.69
N GLU A 388 29.92 10.26 -20.76
CA GLU A 388 30.16 11.70 -20.83
C GLU A 388 30.09 12.35 -19.44
N ASP A 389 31.06 12.07 -18.59
CA ASP A 389 31.14 12.50 -17.21
C ASP A 389 30.95 14.00 -16.98
N ALA A 390 31.59 14.83 -17.77
CA ALA A 390 31.46 16.28 -17.67
C ALA A 390 30.08 16.75 -18.11
N GLY A 391 29.51 16.09 -19.12
CA GLY A 391 28.18 16.38 -19.62
C GLY A 391 27.07 16.06 -18.61
N GLU A 392 27.20 14.96 -17.86
CA GLU A 392 26.27 14.59 -16.78
C GLU A 392 26.19 15.69 -15.71
N LEU A 393 27.33 16.14 -15.20
CA LEU A 393 27.39 17.18 -14.17
C LEU A 393 26.88 18.54 -14.67
N ASP A 394 27.16 18.90 -15.93
CA ASP A 394 26.63 20.12 -16.55
C ASP A 394 25.10 20.11 -16.58
N VAL A 395 24.52 19.00 -17.02
CA VAL A 395 23.05 18.84 -17.06
C VAL A 395 22.44 19.00 -15.67
N LEU A 396 22.98 18.30 -14.65
CA LEU A 396 22.50 18.37 -13.29
C LEU A 396 22.68 19.79 -12.69
N ALA A 397 23.78 20.48 -13.05
CA ALA A 397 23.96 21.88 -12.63
C ALA A 397 22.93 22.81 -13.28
N ARG A 398 22.60 22.64 -14.55
CA ARG A 398 21.54 23.40 -15.24
C ARG A 398 20.17 23.10 -14.63
N GLY A 399 19.87 21.84 -14.34
CA GLY A 399 18.64 21.45 -13.67
C GLY A 399 18.49 22.11 -12.31
N LEU A 400 19.55 22.09 -11.49
CA LEU A 400 19.56 22.74 -10.17
C LEU A 400 19.63 24.29 -10.22
N ALA A 401 20.05 24.87 -11.32
CA ALA A 401 19.90 26.31 -11.54
C ALA A 401 18.44 26.71 -11.77
N ALA A 402 17.66 25.82 -12.43
CA ALA A 402 16.23 26.02 -12.64
C ALA A 402 15.39 25.59 -11.40
N TYR A 403 15.81 24.54 -10.70
CA TYR A 403 15.13 23.94 -9.56
C TYR A 403 16.11 23.72 -8.40
N PRO A 404 16.49 24.77 -7.64
CA PRO A 404 17.63 24.74 -6.70
C PRO A 404 17.48 23.74 -5.53
N ASP A 405 16.24 23.44 -5.15
CA ASP A 405 15.92 22.61 -3.97
C ASP A 405 15.25 21.28 -4.37
N ASP A 406 15.36 20.89 -5.64
CA ASP A 406 14.78 19.63 -6.10
C ASP A 406 15.59 18.44 -5.57
N ASN A 407 14.94 17.59 -4.76
CA ASN A 407 15.56 16.45 -4.11
C ASN A 407 16.10 15.41 -5.10
N ALA A 408 15.40 15.17 -6.22
CA ALA A 408 15.81 14.17 -7.20
C ALA A 408 17.06 14.61 -7.97
N LEU A 409 17.15 15.89 -8.34
CA LEU A 409 18.34 16.45 -8.98
C LEU A 409 19.54 16.54 -8.04
N LEU A 410 19.31 16.92 -6.76
CA LEU A 410 20.36 16.91 -5.73
C LEU A 410 20.87 15.48 -5.49
N TYR A 411 19.97 14.52 -5.37
CA TYR A 411 20.31 13.11 -5.19
C TYR A 411 21.13 12.57 -6.38
N ALA A 412 20.66 12.79 -7.60
CA ALA A 412 21.38 12.37 -8.80
C ALA A 412 22.78 12.99 -8.88
N ARG A 413 22.93 14.30 -8.53
CA ARG A 413 24.23 14.96 -8.52
C ARG A 413 25.13 14.46 -7.36
N GLY A 414 24.55 14.16 -6.21
CA GLY A 414 25.26 13.54 -5.08
C GLY A 414 25.88 12.21 -5.49
N LEU A 415 25.12 11.33 -6.13
CA LEU A 415 25.63 10.05 -6.66
C LEU A 415 26.66 10.27 -7.79
N ALA A 416 26.47 11.26 -8.65
CA ALA A 416 27.43 11.61 -9.69
C ALA A 416 28.78 12.08 -9.11
N TRP A 417 28.76 12.81 -8.00
CA TRP A 417 29.95 13.21 -7.26
C TRP A 417 30.63 12.02 -6.56
N GLU A 418 29.84 11.13 -5.91
CA GLU A 418 30.35 9.91 -5.28
C GLU A 418 31.14 9.06 -6.29
N ARG A 419 30.55 8.81 -7.47
CA ARG A 419 31.22 8.06 -8.54
C ARG A 419 32.56 8.67 -8.99
N ARG A 420 32.76 9.97 -8.79
CA ARG A 420 33.99 10.72 -9.12
C ARG A 420 34.90 10.96 -7.94
N ASP A 421 34.65 10.25 -6.83
CA ASP A 421 35.43 10.37 -5.60
C ASP A 421 35.43 11.79 -4.98
N ARG A 422 34.39 12.56 -5.28
CA ARG A 422 34.20 13.91 -4.72
C ARG A 422 33.23 13.87 -3.56
N ILE A 423 33.64 13.17 -2.52
CA ILE A 423 32.81 12.84 -1.35
C ILE A 423 32.31 14.09 -0.62
N ASP A 424 33.15 15.14 -0.57
CA ASP A 424 32.81 16.45 -0.03
C ASP A 424 31.56 17.06 -0.69
N ARG A 425 31.46 16.94 -2.01
CA ARG A 425 30.34 17.45 -2.79
C ARG A 425 29.12 16.56 -2.73
N ALA A 426 29.32 15.23 -2.77
CA ALA A 426 28.26 14.26 -2.59
C ALA A 426 27.55 14.46 -1.25
N GLU A 427 28.34 14.57 -0.17
CA GLU A 427 27.81 14.83 1.16
C GLU A 427 27.05 16.16 1.22
N ALA A 428 27.55 17.23 0.62
CA ALA A 428 26.88 18.54 0.63
C ALA A 428 25.48 18.46 -0.03
N ASP A 429 25.34 17.79 -1.18
CA ASP A 429 24.06 17.64 -1.87
C ASP A 429 23.09 16.75 -1.07
N LEU A 430 23.55 15.61 -0.55
CA LEU A 430 22.71 14.71 0.24
C LEU A 430 22.25 15.34 1.56
N ARG A 431 23.13 16.09 2.24
CA ARG A 431 22.76 16.85 3.44
C ARG A 431 21.74 17.95 3.14
N LYS A 432 21.83 18.59 1.99
CA LYS A 432 20.85 19.60 1.58
C LYS A 432 19.46 19.00 1.48
N ILE A 433 19.33 17.77 0.95
CA ILE A 433 18.06 17.04 0.95
C ILE A 433 17.58 16.81 2.39
N LEU A 434 18.46 16.34 3.28
CA LEU A 434 18.10 16.02 4.67
C LEU A 434 17.78 17.25 5.52
N VAL A 435 18.23 18.43 5.13
CA VAL A 435 17.80 19.71 5.77
C VAL A 435 16.35 20.03 5.42
N ALA A 436 15.93 19.78 4.19
CA ALA A 436 14.56 20.05 3.73
C ALA A 436 13.59 18.92 4.14
N ASP A 437 14.05 17.66 4.05
CA ASP A 437 13.32 16.45 4.37
C ASP A 437 14.19 15.50 5.21
N PRO A 438 14.18 15.68 6.55
CA PRO A 438 15.06 14.91 7.45
C PRO A 438 14.85 13.40 7.39
N GLU A 439 13.67 12.92 7.02
CA GLU A 439 13.32 11.48 6.94
C GLU A 439 13.38 10.94 5.50
N ASN A 440 14.04 11.64 4.59
CA ASN A 440 14.22 11.16 3.22
C ASN A 440 15.07 9.89 3.19
N VAL A 441 14.42 8.76 3.01
CA VAL A 441 15.01 7.42 3.12
C VAL A 441 16.17 7.24 2.15
N ALA A 442 15.99 7.66 0.88
CA ALA A 442 17.02 7.53 -0.14
C ALA A 442 18.27 8.35 0.20
N ALA A 443 18.10 9.59 0.68
CA ALA A 443 19.22 10.44 1.07
C ALA A 443 19.93 9.95 2.36
N LEU A 444 19.15 9.45 3.34
CA LEU A 444 19.69 8.82 4.55
C LEU A 444 20.59 7.63 4.20
N ASN A 445 20.08 6.72 3.37
CA ASN A 445 20.82 5.54 2.96
C ASN A 445 22.05 5.90 2.12
N ALA A 446 21.91 6.75 1.11
CA ALA A 446 23.02 7.13 0.24
C ALA A 446 24.14 7.86 1.00
N LEU A 447 23.80 8.78 1.90
CA LEU A 447 24.78 9.47 2.73
C LEU A 447 25.44 8.49 3.69
N GLY A 448 24.65 7.66 4.38
CA GLY A 448 25.18 6.65 5.30
C GLY A 448 26.13 5.67 4.60
N TYR A 449 25.74 5.13 3.45
CA TYR A 449 26.61 4.27 2.66
C TYR A 449 27.89 4.98 2.21
N THR A 450 27.80 6.18 1.67
CA THR A 450 28.96 6.99 1.26
C THR A 450 29.93 7.22 2.42
N LEU A 451 29.43 7.56 3.61
CA LEU A 451 30.27 7.75 4.80
C LEU A 451 30.91 6.45 5.27
N ALA A 452 30.20 5.33 5.21
CA ALA A 452 30.72 4.02 5.58
C ALA A 452 31.78 3.53 4.59
N ASP A 453 31.54 3.69 3.29
CA ASP A 453 32.43 3.17 2.25
C ASP A 453 33.68 4.05 2.05
N ARG A 454 33.50 5.38 2.05
CA ARG A 454 34.51 6.33 1.58
C ARG A 454 35.20 7.14 2.72
N THR A 455 34.78 6.97 3.97
CA THR A 455 35.33 7.71 5.11
C THR A 455 35.56 6.78 6.31
N THR A 456 35.92 7.37 7.44
CA THR A 456 36.05 6.65 8.74
C THR A 456 34.91 7.02 9.70
N ARG A 457 33.86 7.68 9.22
CA ARG A 457 32.74 8.18 10.03
C ARG A 457 31.64 7.10 10.20
N TYR A 458 32.03 5.92 10.62
CA TYR A 458 31.19 4.72 10.64
C TYR A 458 30.01 4.82 11.62
N GLN A 459 30.18 5.54 12.75
CA GLN A 459 29.11 5.68 13.72
C GLN A 459 27.99 6.58 13.19
N GLU A 460 28.35 7.68 12.55
CA GLU A 460 27.38 8.57 11.89
C GLU A 460 26.70 7.86 10.72
N ALA A 461 27.44 7.08 9.95
CA ALA A 461 26.91 6.25 8.89
C ALA A 461 25.84 5.27 9.43
N LEU A 462 26.14 4.61 10.56
CA LEU A 462 25.20 3.68 11.20
C LEU A 462 23.91 4.38 11.62
N GLU A 463 24.00 5.58 12.24
CA GLU A 463 22.82 6.34 12.66
C GLU A 463 21.90 6.73 11.49
N LEU A 464 22.48 7.13 10.35
CA LEU A 464 21.73 7.46 9.15
C LEU A 464 21.06 6.22 8.53
N ILE A 465 21.81 5.12 8.42
CA ILE A 465 21.30 3.87 7.85
C ILE A 465 20.23 3.24 8.76
N ASP A 466 20.38 3.31 10.09
CA ASP A 466 19.35 2.83 11.03
C ASP A 466 18.03 3.56 10.87
N ARG A 467 18.06 4.87 10.61
CA ARG A 467 16.85 5.65 10.30
C ARG A 467 16.21 5.22 8.99
N ALA A 468 17.00 5.02 7.94
CA ALA A 468 16.49 4.50 6.66
C ALA A 468 15.86 3.11 6.84
N ARG A 469 16.53 2.21 7.58
CA ARG A 469 16.05 0.85 7.87
C ARG A 469 14.79 0.81 8.71
N ALA A 470 14.61 1.76 9.63
CA ALA A 470 13.38 1.86 10.41
C ALA A 470 12.16 2.18 9.53
N ALA A 471 12.36 2.93 8.44
CA ALA A 471 11.31 3.26 7.49
C ALA A 471 11.04 2.14 6.47
N GLU A 472 12.12 1.52 5.95
CA GLU A 472 12.05 0.48 4.90
C GLU A 472 12.94 -0.73 5.29
N PRO A 473 12.48 -1.59 6.20
CA PRO A 473 13.30 -2.65 6.81
C PRO A 473 13.66 -3.80 5.86
N ASP A 474 12.92 -3.99 4.76
CA ASP A 474 13.10 -5.07 3.79
C ASP A 474 13.60 -4.56 2.41
N GLU A 475 14.03 -3.29 2.32
CA GLU A 475 14.68 -2.77 1.11
C GLU A 475 16.11 -3.27 1.02
N ALA A 476 16.41 -4.04 -0.03
CA ALA A 476 17.69 -4.76 -0.18
C ALA A 476 18.92 -3.85 -0.09
N ALA A 477 18.86 -2.67 -0.74
CA ALA A 477 19.96 -1.70 -0.74
C ALA A 477 20.23 -1.12 0.66
N ILE A 478 19.19 -0.95 1.48
CA ILE A 478 19.33 -0.45 2.86
C ILE A 478 19.88 -1.56 3.77
N VAL A 479 19.41 -2.80 3.59
CA VAL A 479 19.94 -3.96 4.35
C VAL A 479 21.40 -4.21 4.01
N ASP A 480 21.81 -4.06 2.74
CA ASP A 480 23.19 -4.12 2.30
C ASP A 480 24.04 -3.02 2.95
N SER A 481 23.60 -1.76 2.86
CA SER A 481 24.28 -0.62 3.49
C SER A 481 24.46 -0.83 5.01
N TYR A 482 23.45 -1.40 5.66
CA TYR A 482 23.54 -1.75 7.09
C TYR A 482 24.58 -2.84 7.35
N GLY A 483 24.57 -3.91 6.57
CA GLY A 483 25.59 -4.95 6.63
C GLY A 483 27.00 -4.40 6.36
N TRP A 484 27.13 -3.50 5.37
CA TRP A 484 28.40 -2.87 5.04
C TRP A 484 28.95 -2.02 6.17
N VAL A 485 28.13 -1.15 6.80
CA VAL A 485 28.60 -0.34 7.94
C VAL A 485 28.97 -1.20 9.16
N LEU A 486 28.28 -2.30 9.40
CA LEU A 486 28.65 -3.27 10.45
C LEU A 486 30.05 -3.87 10.18
N TYR A 487 30.34 -4.23 8.93
CA TYR A 487 31.68 -4.68 8.54
C TYR A 487 32.74 -3.60 8.80
N ARG A 488 32.47 -2.35 8.43
CA ARG A 488 33.40 -1.23 8.66
C ARG A 488 33.63 -0.94 10.16
N LEU A 489 32.66 -1.31 11.00
CA LEU A 489 32.77 -1.27 12.48
C LEU A 489 33.45 -2.52 13.08
N GLY A 490 33.87 -3.50 12.25
CA GLY A 490 34.50 -4.74 12.70
C GLY A 490 33.52 -5.82 13.17
N ARG A 491 32.22 -5.62 13.03
CA ARG A 491 31.16 -6.55 13.45
C ARG A 491 30.85 -7.57 12.32
N ASN A 492 31.93 -8.30 11.91
CA ASN A 492 31.88 -9.12 10.69
C ASN A 492 30.81 -10.22 10.69
N ALA A 493 30.56 -10.86 11.83
CA ALA A 493 29.54 -11.92 11.91
C ALA A 493 28.13 -11.36 11.68
N GLU A 494 27.81 -10.21 12.25
CA GLU A 494 26.52 -9.53 12.07
C GLU A 494 26.41 -8.97 10.64
N ALA A 495 27.49 -8.43 10.10
CA ALA A 495 27.54 -7.96 8.72
C ALA A 495 27.16 -9.07 7.73
N LEU A 496 27.73 -10.28 7.88
CA LEU A 496 27.42 -11.41 6.99
C LEU A 496 25.95 -11.86 7.09
N VAL A 497 25.32 -11.75 8.24
CA VAL A 497 23.88 -12.06 8.39
C VAL A 497 23.04 -11.11 7.54
N GLU A 498 23.28 -9.80 7.68
CA GLU A 498 22.50 -8.79 6.97
C GLU A 498 22.81 -8.77 5.46
N LEU A 499 24.08 -8.87 5.06
CA LEU A 499 24.46 -8.92 3.66
C LEU A 499 23.85 -10.15 2.94
N ARG A 500 23.83 -11.31 3.58
CA ARG A 500 23.15 -12.49 3.03
C ARG A 500 21.64 -12.30 2.94
N ARG A 501 21.04 -11.63 3.94
CA ARG A 501 19.62 -11.25 3.88
C ARG A 501 19.36 -10.33 2.70
N ALA A 502 20.20 -9.30 2.50
CA ALA A 502 20.10 -8.41 1.34
C ALA A 502 20.16 -9.18 0.02
N PHE A 503 21.08 -10.14 -0.10
CA PHE A 503 21.26 -10.95 -1.31
C PHE A 503 20.09 -11.90 -1.57
N ILE A 504 19.38 -12.34 -0.52
CA ILE A 504 18.13 -13.11 -0.66
C ILE A 504 17.01 -12.23 -1.17
N LEU A 505 16.92 -10.99 -0.66
CA LEU A 505 15.92 -10.00 -1.10
C LEU A 505 16.15 -9.59 -2.57
N GLN A 506 17.41 -9.36 -2.93
CA GLN A 506 17.79 -8.98 -4.30
C GLN A 506 19.17 -9.52 -4.65
N LYS A 507 19.26 -10.30 -5.72
CA LYS A 507 20.54 -10.73 -6.29
C LYS A 507 21.18 -9.57 -7.03
N ASP A 508 22.12 -8.92 -6.37
CA ASP A 508 22.81 -7.73 -6.88
C ASP A 508 24.32 -7.96 -6.87
N PRO A 509 25.08 -7.49 -7.89
CA PRO A 509 26.53 -7.70 -7.98
C PRO A 509 27.30 -6.98 -6.87
N GLU A 510 26.86 -5.82 -6.39
CA GLU A 510 27.48 -5.09 -5.29
C GLU A 510 27.31 -5.83 -3.97
N ILE A 511 26.08 -6.30 -3.68
CA ILE A 511 25.81 -7.10 -2.47
C ILE A 511 26.66 -8.37 -2.46
N ALA A 512 26.76 -9.06 -3.61
CA ALA A 512 27.60 -10.25 -3.73
C ALA A 512 29.11 -9.93 -3.48
N ALA A 513 29.57 -8.78 -3.98
CA ALA A 513 30.94 -8.32 -3.77
C ALA A 513 31.21 -7.98 -2.29
N HIS A 514 30.27 -7.36 -1.59
CA HIS A 514 30.34 -7.07 -0.17
C HIS A 514 30.44 -8.35 0.67
N ILE A 515 29.59 -9.34 0.39
CA ILE A 515 29.66 -10.66 1.05
C ILE A 515 31.02 -11.29 0.82
N ALA A 516 31.51 -11.28 -0.43
CA ALA A 516 32.79 -11.88 -0.80
C ALA A 516 33.96 -11.22 -0.07
N GLU A 517 33.99 -9.90 0.03
CA GLU A 517 35.02 -9.16 0.74
C GLU A 517 35.03 -9.50 2.23
N VAL A 518 33.88 -9.50 2.90
CA VAL A 518 33.78 -9.82 4.32
C VAL A 518 34.21 -11.27 4.59
N LEU A 519 33.78 -12.22 3.76
CA LEU A 519 34.20 -13.63 3.86
C LEU A 519 35.71 -13.81 3.68
N TRP A 520 36.29 -13.08 2.72
CA TRP A 520 37.73 -13.15 2.47
C TRP A 520 38.54 -12.68 3.66
N VAL A 521 38.17 -11.52 4.22
CA VAL A 521 38.88 -10.93 5.39
C VAL A 521 38.69 -11.79 6.64
N THR A 522 37.59 -12.50 6.76
CA THR A 522 37.33 -13.43 7.89
C THR A 522 37.94 -14.82 7.69
N GLY A 523 38.64 -15.07 6.57
CA GLY A 523 39.38 -16.30 6.30
C GLY A 523 38.58 -17.38 5.56
N ASN A 524 37.31 -17.13 5.22
CA ASN A 524 36.48 -18.08 4.48
C ASN A 524 36.63 -17.88 2.95
N GLN A 525 37.88 -18.09 2.46
CA GLN A 525 38.24 -17.76 1.08
C GLN A 525 37.51 -18.61 0.02
N GLU A 526 37.15 -19.86 0.34
CA GLU A 526 36.46 -20.73 -0.62
C GLU A 526 35.06 -20.19 -0.93
N GLU A 527 34.31 -19.82 0.10
CA GLU A 527 32.99 -19.23 -0.07
C GLU A 527 33.07 -17.83 -0.69
N ALA A 528 34.08 -17.03 -0.31
CA ALA A 528 34.33 -15.73 -0.91
C ALA A 528 34.48 -15.80 -2.43
N ARG A 529 35.27 -16.77 -2.96
CA ARG A 529 35.42 -16.97 -4.40
C ARG A 529 34.10 -17.25 -5.10
N ARG A 530 33.21 -18.03 -4.47
CA ARG A 530 31.87 -18.30 -5.04
C ARG A 530 31.06 -17.01 -5.19
N PHE A 531 31.09 -16.12 -4.20
CA PHE A 531 30.40 -14.84 -4.27
C PHE A 531 31.06 -13.85 -5.24
N PHE A 532 32.39 -13.85 -5.37
CA PHE A 532 33.09 -13.10 -6.42
C PHE A 532 32.69 -13.59 -7.82
N ASP A 533 32.56 -14.91 -8.02
CA ASP A 533 32.10 -15.47 -9.29
C ASP A 533 30.64 -15.12 -9.56
N GLU A 534 29.79 -15.09 -8.53
CA GLU A 534 28.39 -14.68 -8.68
C GLU A 534 28.28 -13.19 -9.03
N ALA A 535 29.01 -12.31 -8.34
CA ALA A 535 29.08 -10.89 -8.67
C ALA A 535 29.56 -10.66 -10.12
N ARG A 536 30.59 -11.42 -10.57
CA ARG A 536 31.12 -11.34 -11.92
C ARG A 536 30.15 -11.82 -12.99
N LYS A 537 29.27 -12.79 -12.68
CA LYS A 537 28.20 -13.25 -13.58
C LYS A 537 27.11 -12.19 -13.71
N LEU A 538 26.78 -11.53 -12.61
CA LEU A 538 25.74 -10.50 -12.59
C LEU A 538 26.19 -9.23 -13.32
N ASP A 539 27.37 -8.70 -12.98
CA ASP A 539 28.00 -7.57 -13.68
C ASP A 539 29.52 -7.61 -13.52
N PRO A 540 30.27 -8.02 -14.57
CA PRO A 540 31.73 -8.07 -14.54
C PRO A 540 32.40 -6.70 -14.41
N LYS A 541 31.68 -5.60 -14.69
CA LYS A 541 32.19 -4.23 -14.62
C LYS A 541 31.79 -3.51 -13.31
N ASN A 542 31.10 -4.19 -12.41
CA ASN A 542 30.68 -3.61 -11.14
C ASN A 542 31.87 -3.05 -10.36
N ARG A 543 31.77 -1.79 -9.91
CA ARG A 543 32.89 -1.06 -9.27
C ARG A 543 33.21 -1.62 -7.88
N SER A 544 32.21 -2.02 -7.11
CA SER A 544 32.41 -2.60 -5.78
C SER A 544 33.11 -3.96 -5.88
N LEU A 545 32.74 -4.77 -6.91
CA LEU A 545 33.46 -6.00 -7.23
C LEU A 545 34.93 -5.72 -7.58
N GLN A 546 35.23 -4.75 -8.44
CA GLN A 546 36.59 -4.42 -8.84
C GLN A 546 37.42 -3.98 -7.62
N ARG A 547 36.89 -3.09 -6.79
CA ARG A 547 37.55 -2.65 -5.55
C ARG A 547 37.78 -3.79 -4.56
N ALA A 548 36.80 -4.68 -4.39
CA ALA A 548 36.93 -5.84 -3.52
C ALA A 548 38.00 -6.81 -4.02
N LEU A 549 38.10 -7.07 -5.33
CA LEU A 549 39.17 -7.90 -5.93
C LEU A 549 40.56 -7.27 -5.77
N GLU A 550 40.68 -5.96 -6.01
CA GLU A 550 41.94 -5.24 -5.78
C GLU A 550 42.41 -5.32 -4.32
N LYS A 551 41.48 -5.15 -3.38
CA LYS A 551 41.77 -5.17 -1.94
C LYS A 551 42.10 -6.55 -1.42
N THR A 552 41.46 -7.59 -1.94
CA THR A 552 41.62 -8.97 -1.47
C THR A 552 42.75 -9.72 -2.22
N GLY A 553 43.07 -9.32 -3.43
CA GLY A 553 43.98 -10.04 -4.31
C GLY A 553 43.41 -11.36 -4.83
N ALA A 554 42.08 -11.51 -4.90
CA ALA A 554 41.37 -12.73 -5.22
C ALA A 554 41.23 -12.99 -6.74
#